data_44deda341bace61e567c697368d27db1
#
_entry.id   44deda341bace61e567c697368d27db1
#
_cell.length_a   1.000
_cell.length_b   1.000
_cell.length_c   1.000
_cell.angle_alpha   90.00
_cell.angle_beta   90.00
_cell.angle_gamma   90.00
#
_symmetry.space_group_name_H-M   'P 1'
#
loop_
_entity.id
_entity.type
_entity.pdbx_description
1 polymer ?
#
loop_
_entity_poly.entity_id
_entity_poly.type
_entity_poly.pdbx_seq_one_letter_code
_entity_poly.pdbx_strand_id
1 'polypeptide(L)'
;MPRFDPHPARRPAIIAGASSGIGAATATELARRGFPVALGARRTDKLAKLVDDIRADGGEAVAFALDVTDADSVKSFVARSIDALGDIEVLVSGAGDMYPGRIHETSTDVFADQLQVHLIGANRLATAVLPQMVASRRGDVIFVGSDVALRQRPHMGAYGAAKAGLVAMVANLRMELEGTGVRASIVHPGPTLTEMGWQLSAEQVGPMLADWATWGQARHNYFLRAGDLARAIAFVAETPRGSHVVTMEVQPEAPLTDAPADRQQLQLPDEGMPQ
;
A
#
# COMPACT_ATOMS: atom_id res chain seq x y z
N MET A 1 -36.11 -3.72 3.68
CA MET A 1 -35.41 -2.71 2.87
C MET A 1 -33.93 -2.87 3.07
N PRO A 2 -33.08 -2.70 2.05
CA PRO A 2 -31.64 -2.72 2.26
C PRO A 2 -31.26 -1.64 3.29
N ARG A 3 -30.40 -1.98 4.21
CA ARG A 3 -29.97 -1.09 5.31
C ARG A 3 -29.00 -0.01 4.83
N PHE A 4 -28.44 -0.19 3.65
CA PHE A 4 -27.48 0.69 3.01
C PHE A 4 -27.77 0.79 1.51
N ASP A 5 -27.60 1.97 0.95
CA ASP A 5 -27.64 2.15 -0.49
C ASP A 5 -26.43 1.43 -1.14
N PRO A 6 -26.57 0.88 -2.34
CA PRO A 6 -25.45 0.28 -3.05
C PRO A 6 -24.36 1.32 -3.34
N HIS A 7 -23.17 0.84 -3.71
CA HIS A 7 -22.13 1.73 -4.21
C HIS A 7 -22.61 2.47 -5.47
N PRO A 8 -22.22 3.75 -5.65
CA PRO A 8 -22.47 4.44 -6.90
C PRO A 8 -21.73 3.76 -8.06
N ALA A 9 -22.24 3.93 -9.28
CA ALA A 9 -21.62 3.34 -10.47
C ALA A 9 -20.22 3.90 -10.75
N ARG A 10 -19.95 5.15 -10.36
CA ARG A 10 -18.64 5.81 -10.52
C ARG A 10 -18.04 6.07 -9.14
N ARG A 11 -16.85 5.52 -8.91
CA ARG A 11 -16.15 5.59 -7.61
C ARG A 11 -14.70 6.03 -7.79
N PRO A 12 -14.42 7.36 -7.85
CA PRO A 12 -13.07 7.84 -7.97
C PRO A 12 -12.18 7.36 -6.81
N ALA A 13 -10.98 6.87 -7.16
CA ALA A 13 -10.01 6.37 -6.21
C ALA A 13 -8.70 7.17 -6.28
N ILE A 14 -8.13 7.50 -5.14
CA ILE A 14 -6.75 8.02 -5.06
C ILE A 14 -5.82 6.95 -4.52
N ILE A 15 -4.64 6.81 -5.15
CA ILE A 15 -3.63 5.82 -4.79
C ILE A 15 -2.32 6.54 -4.48
N ALA A 16 -1.93 6.55 -3.21
CA ALA A 16 -0.65 7.07 -2.77
C ALA A 16 0.43 5.99 -2.85
N GLY A 17 1.59 6.33 -3.42
CA GLY A 17 2.67 5.37 -3.67
C GLY A 17 2.53 4.63 -5.00
N ALA A 18 1.85 5.23 -5.99
CA ALA A 18 1.51 4.59 -7.25
C ALA A 18 2.65 4.52 -8.29
N SER A 19 3.87 4.96 -7.98
CA SER A 19 4.97 4.95 -8.95
C SER A 19 5.60 3.57 -9.19
N SER A 20 5.32 2.59 -8.34
CA SER A 20 5.83 1.21 -8.48
C SER A 20 5.09 0.22 -7.57
N GLY A 21 5.46 -1.05 -7.67
CA GLY A 21 5.06 -2.11 -6.75
C GLY A 21 3.54 -2.24 -6.56
N ILE A 22 3.11 -2.42 -5.30
CA ILE A 22 1.71 -2.64 -4.94
C ILE A 22 0.82 -1.47 -5.38
N GLY A 23 1.29 -0.21 -5.21
CA GLY A 23 0.51 0.97 -5.58
C GLY A 23 0.25 1.06 -7.08
N ALA A 24 1.27 0.84 -7.93
CA ALA A 24 1.12 0.84 -9.38
C ALA A 24 0.18 -0.29 -9.86
N ALA A 25 0.38 -1.50 -9.34
CA ALA A 25 -0.49 -2.64 -9.65
C ALA A 25 -1.94 -2.39 -9.21
N THR A 26 -2.15 -1.77 -8.04
CA THR A 26 -3.48 -1.40 -7.54
C THR A 26 -4.16 -0.36 -8.43
N ALA A 27 -3.41 0.64 -8.90
CA ALA A 27 -3.93 1.64 -9.83
C ALA A 27 -4.45 1.00 -11.12
N THR A 28 -3.64 0.13 -11.73
CA THR A 28 -4.03 -0.62 -12.94
C THR A 28 -5.25 -1.51 -12.68
N GLU A 29 -5.25 -2.26 -11.57
CA GLU A 29 -6.34 -3.19 -11.27
C GLU A 29 -7.67 -2.46 -10.99
N LEU A 30 -7.65 -1.35 -10.23
CA LEU A 30 -8.85 -0.54 -9.98
C LEU A 30 -9.35 0.11 -11.27
N ALA A 31 -8.45 0.66 -12.11
CA ALA A 31 -8.84 1.25 -13.39
C ALA A 31 -9.48 0.22 -14.31
N ARG A 32 -8.93 -1.00 -14.40
CA ARG A 32 -9.51 -2.12 -15.16
C ARG A 32 -10.91 -2.53 -14.66
N ARG A 33 -11.22 -2.28 -13.39
CA ARG A 33 -12.54 -2.49 -12.78
C ARG A 33 -13.48 -1.29 -12.90
N GLY A 34 -13.07 -0.25 -13.65
CA GLY A 34 -13.91 0.92 -13.92
C GLY A 34 -13.84 2.03 -12.86
N PHE A 35 -12.89 1.96 -11.92
CA PHE A 35 -12.63 3.08 -11.02
C PHE A 35 -11.80 4.15 -11.74
N PRO A 36 -12.25 5.41 -11.81
CA PRO A 36 -11.37 6.51 -12.16
C PRO A 36 -10.27 6.65 -11.10
N VAL A 37 -9.00 6.77 -11.51
CA VAL A 37 -7.88 6.74 -10.57
C VAL A 37 -7.03 8.01 -10.64
N ALA A 38 -6.69 8.59 -9.48
CA ALA A 38 -5.68 9.63 -9.34
C ALA A 38 -4.44 9.05 -8.64
N LEU A 39 -3.31 9.12 -9.31
CA LEU A 39 -2.05 8.52 -8.92
C LEU A 39 -1.14 9.54 -8.25
N GLY A 40 -0.67 9.24 -7.04
CA GLY A 40 0.22 10.11 -6.28
C GLY A 40 1.56 9.45 -5.94
N ALA A 41 2.66 10.10 -6.29
CA ALA A 41 4.01 9.73 -5.85
C ALA A 41 5.01 10.86 -6.15
N ARG A 42 6.25 10.72 -5.64
CA ARG A 42 7.35 11.66 -5.93
C ARG A 42 7.91 11.51 -7.35
N ARG A 43 7.94 10.28 -7.89
CA ARG A 43 8.47 9.97 -9.23
C ARG A 43 7.39 10.19 -10.29
N THR A 44 7.26 11.42 -10.75
CA THR A 44 6.18 11.84 -11.67
C THR A 44 6.35 11.29 -13.09
N ASP A 45 7.56 11.01 -13.52
CA ASP A 45 7.87 10.33 -14.79
C ASP A 45 7.27 8.94 -14.85
N LYS A 46 7.43 8.14 -13.79
CA LYS A 46 6.80 6.81 -13.69
C LYS A 46 5.27 6.90 -13.64
N LEU A 47 4.74 7.91 -12.97
CA LEU A 47 3.29 8.14 -12.93
C LEU A 47 2.72 8.47 -14.31
N ALA A 48 3.41 9.33 -15.09
CA ALA A 48 2.97 9.71 -16.42
C ALA A 48 2.86 8.48 -17.33
N LYS A 49 3.90 7.64 -17.33
CA LYS A 49 3.88 6.38 -18.08
C LYS A 49 2.71 5.48 -17.67
N LEU A 50 2.47 5.32 -16.37
CA LEU A 50 1.38 4.46 -15.87
C LEU A 50 0.00 5.03 -16.25
N VAL A 51 -0.17 6.35 -16.25
CA VAL A 51 -1.40 7.01 -16.74
C VAL A 51 -1.62 6.69 -18.22
N ASP A 52 -0.58 6.79 -19.05
CA ASP A 52 -0.68 6.48 -20.48
C ASP A 52 -1.04 5.02 -20.71
N ASP A 53 -0.42 4.09 -19.97
CA ASP A 53 -0.71 2.66 -20.05
C ASP A 53 -2.19 2.39 -19.66
N ILE A 54 -2.68 2.96 -18.53
CA ILE A 54 -4.07 2.80 -18.09
C ILE A 54 -5.06 3.36 -19.11
N ARG A 55 -4.77 4.52 -19.68
CA ARG A 55 -5.64 5.16 -20.69
C ARG A 55 -5.66 4.38 -22.00
N ALA A 56 -4.53 3.81 -22.40
CA ALA A 56 -4.44 2.94 -23.59
C ALA A 56 -5.33 1.69 -23.43
N ASP A 57 -5.47 1.19 -22.19
CA ASP A 57 -6.36 0.08 -21.84
C ASP A 57 -7.84 0.51 -21.63
N GLY A 58 -8.17 1.78 -21.90
CA GLY A 58 -9.52 2.33 -21.78
C GLY A 58 -9.92 2.80 -20.38
N GLY A 59 -9.01 2.83 -19.42
CA GLY A 59 -9.25 3.33 -18.07
C GLY A 59 -9.18 4.87 -17.98
N GLU A 60 -9.75 5.43 -16.92
CA GLU A 60 -9.67 6.85 -16.59
C GLU A 60 -8.60 7.06 -15.51
N ALA A 61 -7.52 7.80 -15.83
CA ALA A 61 -6.41 8.03 -14.91
C ALA A 61 -5.87 9.45 -15.02
N VAL A 62 -5.48 10.02 -13.87
CA VAL A 62 -4.69 11.25 -13.76
C VAL A 62 -3.56 11.05 -12.76
N ALA A 63 -2.53 11.90 -12.81
CA ALA A 63 -1.42 11.80 -11.88
C ALA A 63 -0.95 13.16 -11.39
N PHE A 64 -0.52 13.21 -10.13
CA PHE A 64 0.00 14.41 -9.51
C PHE A 64 1.17 14.07 -8.59
N ALA A 65 2.11 15.01 -8.45
CA ALA A 65 3.19 14.87 -7.47
C ALA A 65 2.61 14.76 -6.06
N LEU A 66 3.16 13.83 -5.27
CA LEU A 66 2.78 13.62 -3.88
C LEU A 66 4.00 13.24 -3.06
N ASP A 67 4.28 14.02 -2.04
CA ASP A 67 5.13 13.64 -0.92
C ASP A 67 4.26 13.55 0.34
N VAL A 68 4.08 12.35 0.89
CA VAL A 68 3.26 12.12 2.08
C VAL A 68 3.87 12.70 3.36
N THR A 69 5.16 13.05 3.33
CA THR A 69 5.84 13.70 4.45
C THR A 69 5.57 15.20 4.51
N ASP A 70 5.07 15.79 3.43
CA ASP A 70 4.71 17.20 3.32
C ASP A 70 3.19 17.38 3.34
N ALA A 71 2.70 18.14 4.31
CA ALA A 71 1.27 18.38 4.50
C ALA A 71 0.63 19.18 3.35
N ASP A 72 1.35 20.13 2.77
CA ASP A 72 0.82 20.95 1.68
C ASP A 72 0.83 20.17 0.36
N SER A 73 1.82 19.31 0.14
CA SER A 73 1.81 18.35 -0.96
C SER A 73 0.58 17.43 -0.89
N VAL A 74 0.26 16.90 0.28
CA VAL A 74 -0.92 16.02 0.47
C VAL A 74 -2.22 16.80 0.19
N LYS A 75 -2.38 18.01 0.73
CA LYS A 75 -3.57 18.85 0.48
C LYS A 75 -3.73 19.16 -1.00
N SER A 76 -2.63 19.57 -1.66
CA SER A 76 -2.63 19.87 -3.10
C SER A 76 -2.99 18.65 -3.93
N PHE A 77 -2.42 17.47 -3.61
CA PHE A 77 -2.74 16.22 -4.29
C PHE A 77 -4.24 15.87 -4.20
N VAL A 78 -4.81 15.91 -3.00
CA VAL A 78 -6.23 15.59 -2.78
C VAL A 78 -7.13 16.61 -3.49
N ALA A 79 -6.86 17.91 -3.36
CA ALA A 79 -7.67 18.94 -4.03
C ALA A 79 -7.67 18.76 -5.55
N ARG A 80 -6.48 18.60 -6.18
CA ARG A 80 -6.36 18.37 -7.62
C ARG A 80 -7.02 17.07 -8.08
N SER A 81 -7.01 16.06 -7.23
CA SER A 81 -7.70 14.79 -7.53
C SER A 81 -9.22 14.97 -7.53
N ILE A 82 -9.76 15.72 -6.57
CA ILE A 82 -11.18 16.08 -6.53
C ILE A 82 -11.57 16.94 -7.72
N ASP A 83 -10.77 17.95 -8.07
CA ASP A 83 -11.02 18.81 -9.23
C ASP A 83 -11.07 18.02 -10.54
N ALA A 84 -10.22 16.99 -10.66
CA ALA A 84 -10.13 16.20 -11.89
C ALA A 84 -11.17 15.08 -11.98
N LEU A 85 -11.50 14.43 -10.87
CA LEU A 85 -12.31 13.21 -10.87
C LEU A 85 -13.66 13.34 -10.13
N GLY A 86 -13.88 14.43 -9.41
CA GLY A 86 -14.99 14.59 -8.49
C GLY A 86 -14.71 13.98 -7.11
N ASP A 87 -15.75 13.84 -6.31
CA ASP A 87 -15.68 13.33 -4.95
C ASP A 87 -14.97 11.97 -4.87
N ILE A 88 -13.98 11.88 -3.99
CA ILE A 88 -13.20 10.66 -3.81
C ILE A 88 -13.98 9.63 -2.99
N GLU A 89 -14.17 8.45 -3.55
CA GLU A 89 -14.88 7.33 -2.92
C GLU A 89 -13.92 6.30 -2.31
N VAL A 90 -12.66 6.23 -2.80
CA VAL A 90 -11.68 5.27 -2.32
C VAL A 90 -10.32 5.95 -2.11
N LEU A 91 -9.74 5.74 -0.94
CA LEU A 91 -8.34 6.05 -0.68
C LEU A 91 -7.55 4.76 -0.52
N VAL A 92 -6.47 4.59 -1.27
CA VAL A 92 -5.45 3.55 -1.04
C VAL A 92 -4.16 4.23 -0.57
N SER A 93 -3.84 4.05 0.71
CA SER A 93 -2.62 4.60 1.33
C SER A 93 -1.52 3.54 1.34
N GLY A 94 -0.64 3.57 0.31
CA GLY A 94 0.42 2.59 0.09
C GLY A 94 1.82 3.20 -0.11
N ALA A 95 1.99 4.50 0.12
CA ALA A 95 3.30 5.13 0.03
C ALA A 95 4.25 4.60 1.11
N GLY A 96 5.47 4.29 0.72
CA GLY A 96 6.49 3.85 1.67
C GLY A 96 7.70 3.19 1.04
N ASP A 97 8.73 3.07 1.86
CA ASP A 97 9.95 2.33 1.59
C ASP A 97 10.41 1.65 2.89
N MET A 98 11.43 0.80 2.81
CA MET A 98 11.93 0.06 3.96
C MET A 98 13.45 0.23 4.07
N TYR A 99 13.90 0.56 5.29
CA TYR A 99 15.31 0.60 5.64
C TYR A 99 15.61 -0.44 6.73
N PRO A 100 16.31 -1.51 6.40
CA PRO A 100 16.66 -2.53 7.38
C PRO A 100 17.77 -2.04 8.32
N GLY A 101 17.64 -2.40 9.59
CA GLY A 101 18.65 -2.11 10.59
C GLY A 101 18.24 -2.65 11.96
N ARG A 102 19.22 -3.06 12.77
CA ARG A 102 18.97 -3.40 14.17
C ARG A 102 18.65 -2.12 14.94
N ILE A 103 17.67 -2.16 15.84
CA ILE A 103 17.21 -0.95 16.55
C ILE A 103 18.37 -0.19 17.22
N HIS A 104 19.31 -0.88 17.86
CA HIS A 104 20.43 -0.26 18.55
C HIS A 104 21.51 0.31 17.62
N GLU A 105 21.44 0.01 16.31
CA GLU A 105 22.33 0.53 15.27
C GLU A 105 21.62 1.56 14.37
N THR A 106 20.30 1.66 14.46
CA THR A 106 19.49 2.58 13.66
C THR A 106 19.47 3.96 14.30
N SER A 107 19.86 5.01 13.57
CA SER A 107 19.76 6.37 14.08
C SER A 107 18.31 6.79 14.33
N THR A 108 18.13 7.73 15.27
CA THR A 108 16.80 8.29 15.56
C THR A 108 16.18 8.95 14.32
N ASP A 109 16.99 9.54 13.44
CA ASP A 109 16.48 10.19 12.22
C ASP A 109 15.92 9.17 11.25
N VAL A 110 16.61 8.07 10.97
CA VAL A 110 16.10 6.97 10.14
C VAL A 110 14.84 6.36 10.74
N PHE A 111 14.81 6.22 12.07
CA PHE A 111 13.61 5.75 12.78
C PHE A 111 12.44 6.72 12.59
N ALA A 112 12.68 8.02 12.75
CA ALA A 112 11.68 9.07 12.58
C ALA A 112 11.17 9.13 11.14
N ASP A 113 12.05 8.99 10.14
CA ASP A 113 11.67 8.98 8.72
C ASP A 113 10.70 7.83 8.39
N GLN A 114 10.91 6.64 8.94
CA GLN A 114 9.97 5.52 8.78
C GLN A 114 8.58 5.84 9.37
N LEU A 115 8.54 6.49 10.53
CA LEU A 115 7.28 6.95 11.14
C LEU A 115 6.62 8.05 10.28
N GLN A 116 7.41 9.02 9.79
CA GLN A 116 6.91 10.12 8.96
C GLN A 116 6.23 9.62 7.68
N VAL A 117 6.82 8.64 7.01
CA VAL A 117 6.28 8.10 5.77
C VAL A 117 5.08 7.19 6.04
N HIS A 118 5.25 6.17 6.88
CA HIS A 118 4.29 5.07 6.98
C HIS A 118 3.12 5.33 7.93
N LEU A 119 3.30 6.15 8.95
CA LEU A 119 2.27 6.44 9.95
C LEU A 119 1.72 7.86 9.79
N ILE A 120 2.58 8.87 9.88
CA ILE A 120 2.14 10.26 9.83
C ILE A 120 1.66 10.62 8.42
N GLY A 121 2.33 10.15 7.37
CA GLY A 121 1.91 10.32 5.98
C GLY A 121 0.57 9.67 5.68
N ALA A 122 0.33 8.47 6.20
CA ALA A 122 -0.96 7.79 6.09
C ALA A 122 -2.07 8.57 6.83
N ASN A 123 -1.77 9.11 8.01
CA ASN A 123 -2.69 9.97 8.75
C ASN A 123 -3.01 11.25 7.99
N ARG A 124 -2.01 11.94 7.40
CA ARG A 124 -2.23 13.14 6.58
C ARG A 124 -3.18 12.88 5.41
N LEU A 125 -2.98 11.77 4.70
CA LEU A 125 -3.86 11.37 3.59
C LEU A 125 -5.30 11.14 4.08
N ALA A 126 -5.47 10.38 5.15
CA ALA A 126 -6.78 10.12 5.74
C ALA A 126 -7.47 11.43 6.16
N THR A 127 -6.77 12.29 6.90
CA THR A 127 -7.30 13.57 7.37
C THR A 127 -7.70 14.50 6.21
N ALA A 128 -7.01 14.44 5.08
CA ALA A 128 -7.33 15.26 3.92
C ALA A 128 -8.58 14.78 3.16
N VAL A 129 -8.90 13.48 3.19
CA VAL A 129 -10.02 12.90 2.41
C VAL A 129 -11.28 12.68 3.26
N LEU A 130 -11.11 12.30 4.52
CA LEU A 130 -12.22 11.92 5.40
C LEU A 130 -13.33 12.96 5.55
N PRO A 131 -13.07 14.28 5.65
CA PRO A 131 -14.13 15.26 5.79
C PRO A 131 -15.17 15.21 4.67
N GLN A 132 -14.72 15.06 3.43
CA GLN A 132 -15.59 14.93 2.26
C GLN A 132 -16.34 13.58 2.27
N MET A 133 -15.66 12.47 2.59
CA MET A 133 -16.29 11.15 2.66
C MET A 133 -17.34 11.08 3.76
N VAL A 134 -17.10 11.68 4.94
CA VAL A 134 -18.07 11.75 6.04
C VAL A 134 -19.27 12.61 5.67
N ALA A 135 -19.05 13.76 5.02
CA ALA A 135 -20.13 14.63 4.55
C ALA A 135 -21.02 13.93 3.52
N SER A 136 -20.45 13.18 2.60
CA SER A 136 -21.18 12.39 1.59
C SER A 136 -21.70 11.05 2.14
N ARG A 137 -21.40 10.69 3.40
CA ARG A 137 -21.81 9.46 4.09
C ARG A 137 -21.42 8.18 3.36
N ARG A 138 -20.27 8.19 2.68
CA ARG A 138 -19.74 7.05 1.92
C ARG A 138 -18.24 7.22 1.65
N GLY A 139 -17.52 6.11 1.61
CA GLY A 139 -16.12 6.06 1.27
C GLY A 139 -15.44 4.84 1.87
N ASP A 140 -14.34 4.46 1.26
CA ASP A 140 -13.47 3.39 1.70
C ASP A 140 -12.03 3.88 1.81
N VAL A 141 -11.46 3.81 3.01
CA VAL A 141 -10.06 4.11 3.26
C VAL A 141 -9.32 2.81 3.50
N ILE A 142 -8.41 2.45 2.58
CA ILE A 142 -7.67 1.18 2.59
C ILE A 142 -6.20 1.47 2.83
N PHE A 143 -5.68 1.01 3.94
CA PHE A 143 -4.27 1.16 4.29
C PHE A 143 -3.48 -0.09 3.91
N VAL A 144 -2.31 0.10 3.31
CA VAL A 144 -1.37 -0.98 3.06
C VAL A 144 -0.48 -1.14 4.30
N GLY A 145 -0.80 -2.14 5.10
CA GLY A 145 -0.07 -2.55 6.29
C GLY A 145 1.23 -3.30 5.96
N SER A 146 1.52 -4.28 6.76
CA SER A 146 2.56 -5.31 6.55
C SER A 146 2.33 -6.45 7.53
N ASP A 147 2.73 -7.66 7.17
CA ASP A 147 2.77 -8.79 8.11
C ASP A 147 3.81 -8.60 9.23
N VAL A 148 4.81 -7.73 9.01
CA VAL A 148 5.78 -7.32 10.04
C VAL A 148 5.09 -6.62 11.22
N ALA A 149 3.96 -5.95 11.01
CA ALA A 149 3.18 -5.37 12.10
C ALA A 149 2.56 -6.44 13.01
N LEU A 150 2.34 -7.63 12.50
CA LEU A 150 1.71 -8.76 13.20
C LEU A 150 2.74 -9.75 13.75
N ARG A 151 3.85 -9.93 13.03
CA ARG A 151 4.96 -10.84 13.36
C ARG A 151 6.29 -10.13 13.15
N GLN A 152 6.86 -9.65 14.22
CA GLN A 152 8.10 -8.86 14.18
C GLN A 152 9.27 -9.69 13.62
N ARG A 153 10.18 -9.03 12.90
CA ARG A 153 11.38 -9.64 12.32
C ARG A 153 12.63 -8.85 12.69
N PRO A 154 13.77 -9.50 12.90
CA PRO A 154 15.05 -8.81 13.04
C PRO A 154 15.29 -7.83 11.89
N HIS A 155 16.01 -6.76 12.13
CA HIS A 155 16.33 -5.69 11.18
C HIS A 155 15.13 -4.86 10.67
N MET A 156 13.92 -5.08 11.17
CA MET A 156 12.71 -4.37 10.75
C MET A 156 12.15 -3.44 11.84
N GLY A 157 12.96 -3.03 12.81
CA GLY A 157 12.46 -2.36 14.02
C GLY A 157 11.74 -1.04 13.76
N ALA A 158 12.33 -0.12 13.01
CA ALA A 158 11.71 1.16 12.69
C ALA A 158 10.46 1.00 11.80
N TYR A 159 10.59 0.19 10.74
CA TYR A 159 9.47 -0.13 9.85
C TYR A 159 8.35 -0.86 10.59
N GLY A 160 8.70 -1.88 11.40
CA GLY A 160 7.73 -2.63 12.20
C GLY A 160 6.98 -1.76 13.20
N ALA A 161 7.68 -0.85 13.88
CA ALA A 161 7.06 0.13 14.79
C ALA A 161 6.08 1.04 14.05
N ALA A 162 6.46 1.57 12.88
CA ALA A 162 5.59 2.41 12.06
C ALA A 162 4.33 1.65 11.60
N LYS A 163 4.49 0.41 11.14
CA LYS A 163 3.37 -0.43 10.67
C LYS A 163 2.49 -0.93 11.82
N ALA A 164 3.03 -1.19 13.01
CA ALA A 164 2.26 -1.49 14.21
C ALA A 164 1.45 -0.26 14.68
N GLY A 165 2.06 0.93 14.66
CA GLY A 165 1.36 2.19 14.90
C GLY A 165 0.22 2.43 13.91
N LEU A 166 0.42 2.10 12.62
CA LEU A 166 -0.61 2.18 11.60
C LEU A 166 -1.79 1.25 11.92
N VAL A 167 -1.55 0.02 12.38
CA VAL A 167 -2.61 -0.91 12.81
C VAL A 167 -3.45 -0.30 13.91
N ALA A 168 -2.81 0.26 14.94
CA ALA A 168 -3.51 0.90 16.06
C ALA A 168 -4.32 2.12 15.60
N MET A 169 -3.75 2.96 14.74
CA MET A 169 -4.43 4.13 14.16
C MET A 169 -5.68 3.71 13.38
N VAL A 170 -5.57 2.71 12.50
CA VAL A 170 -6.71 2.22 11.70
C VAL A 170 -7.79 1.60 12.57
N ALA A 171 -7.41 0.89 13.64
CA ALA A 171 -8.36 0.32 14.58
C ALA A 171 -9.18 1.40 15.30
N ASN A 172 -8.55 2.49 15.76
CA ASN A 172 -9.25 3.64 16.34
C ASN A 172 -10.13 4.36 15.30
N LEU A 173 -9.55 4.67 14.13
CA LEU A 173 -10.26 5.35 13.06
C LEU A 173 -11.55 4.61 12.65
N ARG A 174 -11.50 3.29 12.59
CA ARG A 174 -12.68 2.47 12.30
C ARG A 174 -13.80 2.69 13.33
N MET A 175 -13.45 2.76 14.62
CA MET A 175 -14.45 2.99 15.69
C MET A 175 -15.03 4.41 15.60
N GLU A 176 -14.23 5.40 15.28
CA GLU A 176 -14.63 6.79 15.12
C GLU A 176 -15.53 7.01 13.88
N LEU A 177 -15.38 6.16 12.86
CA LEU A 177 -16.17 6.22 11.62
C LEU A 177 -17.49 5.44 11.69
N GLU A 178 -17.79 4.73 12.78
CA GLU A 178 -19.04 4.01 12.94
C GLU A 178 -20.25 4.95 12.78
N GLY A 179 -21.22 4.55 11.95
CA GLY A 179 -22.42 5.35 11.65
C GLY A 179 -22.21 6.49 10.63
N THR A 180 -20.98 6.81 10.23
CA THR A 180 -20.69 7.85 9.22
C THR A 180 -20.93 7.39 7.80
N GLY A 181 -20.94 6.09 7.54
CA GLY A 181 -21.00 5.51 6.21
C GLY A 181 -19.63 5.31 5.55
N VAL A 182 -18.55 5.68 6.22
CA VAL A 182 -17.15 5.47 5.77
C VAL A 182 -16.57 4.22 6.43
N ARG A 183 -15.80 3.42 5.67
CA ARG A 183 -15.14 2.22 6.17
C ARG A 183 -13.62 2.41 6.14
N ALA A 184 -12.92 2.01 7.20
CA ALA A 184 -11.47 1.98 7.26
C ALA A 184 -10.98 0.53 7.34
N SER A 185 -10.15 0.11 6.39
CA SER A 185 -9.63 -1.24 6.23
C SER A 185 -8.10 -1.25 6.18
N ILE A 186 -7.50 -2.37 6.57
CA ILE A 186 -6.06 -2.57 6.43
C ILE A 186 -5.77 -3.91 5.74
N VAL A 187 -4.91 -3.88 4.71
CA VAL A 187 -4.41 -5.06 4.01
C VAL A 187 -2.96 -5.26 4.40
N HIS A 188 -2.60 -6.43 4.90
CA HIS A 188 -1.26 -6.80 5.32
C HIS A 188 -0.58 -7.69 4.28
N PRO A 189 0.32 -7.13 3.44
CA PRO A 189 1.16 -7.94 2.58
C PRO A 189 2.15 -8.79 3.38
N GLY A 190 2.29 -10.06 3.00
CA GLY A 190 3.47 -10.86 3.26
C GLY A 190 4.64 -10.48 2.33
N PRO A 191 5.71 -11.28 2.32
CA PRO A 191 6.84 -11.07 1.41
C PRO A 191 6.38 -10.91 -0.04
N THR A 192 6.65 -9.75 -0.64
CA THR A 192 6.16 -9.37 -1.97
C THR A 192 7.30 -8.83 -2.82
N LEU A 193 7.43 -9.31 -4.05
CA LEU A 193 8.40 -8.78 -5.02
C LEU A 193 7.93 -7.40 -5.50
N THR A 194 8.66 -6.36 -5.09
CA THR A 194 8.45 -4.97 -5.49
C THR A 194 9.80 -4.27 -5.58
N GLU A 195 9.82 -3.04 -6.08
CA GLU A 195 11.04 -2.20 -6.06
C GLU A 195 11.47 -1.79 -4.62
N MET A 196 10.64 -2.04 -3.62
CA MET A 196 10.98 -1.76 -2.23
C MET A 196 12.23 -2.55 -1.82
N GLY A 197 13.25 -1.83 -1.38
CA GLY A 197 14.52 -2.43 -0.99
C GLY A 197 15.52 -2.65 -2.13
N TRP A 198 15.21 -2.35 -3.39
CA TRP A 198 16.17 -2.52 -4.51
C TRP A 198 17.42 -1.61 -4.39
N GLN A 199 17.29 -0.48 -3.70
CA GLN A 199 18.41 0.40 -3.40
C GLN A 199 19.34 -0.14 -2.30
N LEU A 200 18.96 -1.23 -1.63
CA LEU A 200 19.76 -1.82 -0.56
C LEU A 200 20.91 -2.64 -1.13
N SER A 201 22.08 -2.47 -0.57
CA SER A 201 23.25 -3.27 -0.93
C SER A 201 23.15 -4.70 -0.39
N ALA A 202 23.91 -5.63 -0.97
CA ALA A 202 24.00 -6.99 -0.46
C ALA A 202 24.49 -7.03 1.01
N GLU A 203 25.33 -6.05 1.40
CA GLU A 203 25.83 -5.91 2.78
C GLU A 203 24.71 -5.55 3.76
N GLN A 204 23.69 -4.83 3.32
CA GLN A 204 22.52 -4.49 4.14
C GLN A 204 21.51 -5.64 4.20
N VAL A 205 21.28 -6.30 3.07
CA VAL A 205 20.27 -7.37 2.95
C VAL A 205 20.77 -8.72 3.48
N GLY A 206 22.04 -9.04 3.26
CA GLY A 206 22.63 -10.34 3.63
C GLY A 206 22.45 -10.69 5.12
N PRO A 207 22.89 -9.83 6.07
CA PRO A 207 22.70 -10.08 7.50
C PRO A 207 21.23 -10.20 7.91
N MET A 208 20.34 -9.39 7.30
CA MET A 208 18.90 -9.45 7.55
C MET A 208 18.32 -10.83 7.15
N LEU A 209 18.63 -11.31 5.95
CA LEU A 209 18.15 -12.60 5.46
C LEU A 209 18.74 -13.78 6.28
N ALA A 210 20.02 -13.69 6.69
CA ALA A 210 20.66 -14.69 7.53
C ALA A 210 19.98 -14.80 8.90
N ASP A 211 19.67 -13.67 9.54
CA ASP A 211 18.95 -13.66 10.81
C ASP A 211 17.49 -14.19 10.64
N TRP A 212 16.84 -13.86 9.55
CA TRP A 212 15.49 -14.40 9.28
C TRP A 212 15.49 -15.91 9.06
N ALA A 213 16.49 -16.45 8.38
CA ALA A 213 16.66 -17.88 8.24
C ALA A 213 16.97 -18.56 9.59
N THR A 214 17.87 -17.98 10.37
CA THR A 214 18.30 -18.51 11.68
C THR A 214 17.14 -18.54 12.68
N TRP A 215 16.29 -17.50 12.72
CA TRP A 215 15.21 -17.38 13.70
C TRP A 215 13.85 -17.86 13.18
N GLY A 216 13.82 -18.56 12.03
CA GLY A 216 12.58 -19.14 11.48
C GLY A 216 11.55 -18.14 10.97
N GLN A 217 11.99 -16.91 10.63
CA GLN A 217 11.12 -15.87 10.10
C GLN A 217 10.95 -15.97 8.57
N ALA A 218 11.88 -16.63 7.88
CA ALA A 218 11.77 -16.99 6.48
C ALA A 218 11.18 -18.39 6.37
N ARG A 219 9.90 -18.49 5.99
CA ARG A 219 9.21 -19.78 5.84
C ARG A 219 9.66 -20.53 4.58
N HIS A 220 9.87 -19.80 3.51
CA HIS A 220 10.34 -20.23 2.19
C HIS A 220 10.74 -19.00 1.37
N ASN A 221 11.38 -19.20 0.24
CA ASN A 221 11.83 -18.15 -0.67
C ASN A 221 10.81 -17.79 -1.76
N TYR A 222 9.55 -18.13 -1.60
CA TYR A 222 8.48 -17.75 -2.51
C TYR A 222 7.86 -16.43 -2.08
N PHE A 223 7.57 -15.57 -3.06
CA PHE A 223 7.07 -14.22 -2.84
C PHE A 223 5.76 -13.99 -3.59
N LEU A 224 4.89 -13.15 -3.04
CA LEU A 224 3.76 -12.60 -3.75
C LEU A 224 4.23 -11.68 -4.89
N ARG A 225 3.39 -11.52 -5.88
CA ARG A 225 3.52 -10.47 -6.89
C ARG A 225 2.66 -9.27 -6.48
N ALA A 226 3.03 -8.07 -6.92
CA ALA A 226 2.26 -6.86 -6.64
C ALA A 226 0.78 -6.98 -7.08
N GLY A 227 0.52 -7.70 -8.18
CA GLY A 227 -0.84 -7.98 -8.67
C GLY A 227 -1.70 -8.81 -7.72
N ASP A 228 -1.10 -9.66 -6.86
CA ASP A 228 -1.85 -10.43 -5.86
C ASP A 228 -2.44 -9.49 -4.81
N LEU A 229 -1.65 -8.51 -4.37
CA LEU A 229 -2.09 -7.49 -3.44
C LEU A 229 -3.08 -6.51 -4.08
N ALA A 230 -2.88 -6.18 -5.36
CA ALA A 230 -3.80 -5.33 -6.10
C ALA A 230 -5.22 -5.94 -6.16
N ARG A 231 -5.31 -7.26 -6.43
CA ARG A 231 -6.61 -7.96 -6.40
C ARG A 231 -7.23 -8.00 -5.01
N ALA A 232 -6.43 -8.19 -3.96
CA ALA A 232 -6.90 -8.16 -2.57
C ALA A 232 -7.43 -6.77 -2.18
N ILE A 233 -6.73 -5.69 -2.54
CA ILE A 233 -7.15 -4.30 -2.30
C ILE A 233 -8.43 -4.00 -3.09
N ALA A 234 -8.51 -4.42 -4.35
CA ALA A 234 -9.70 -4.24 -5.16
C ALA A 234 -10.91 -4.99 -4.57
N PHE A 235 -10.72 -6.23 -4.08
CA PHE A 235 -11.76 -6.97 -3.37
C PHE A 235 -12.29 -6.19 -2.15
N VAL A 236 -11.41 -5.58 -1.35
CA VAL A 236 -11.80 -4.74 -0.21
C VAL A 236 -12.62 -3.54 -0.69
N ALA A 237 -12.17 -2.84 -1.75
CA ALA A 237 -12.87 -1.69 -2.31
C ALA A 237 -14.26 -2.04 -2.87
N GLU A 238 -14.41 -3.22 -3.47
CA GLU A 238 -15.67 -3.69 -4.06
C GLU A 238 -16.62 -4.36 -3.06
N THR A 239 -16.19 -4.58 -1.82
CA THR A 239 -17.03 -5.21 -0.78
C THR A 239 -18.36 -4.47 -0.68
N PRO A 240 -19.51 -5.16 -0.87
CA PRO A 240 -20.83 -4.52 -0.87
C PRO A 240 -21.10 -3.71 0.40
N ARG A 241 -21.90 -2.67 0.27
CA ARG A 241 -22.38 -1.89 1.42
C ARG A 241 -23.14 -2.80 2.39
N GLY A 242 -22.94 -2.59 3.67
CA GLY A 242 -23.47 -3.46 4.73
C GLY A 242 -22.52 -4.58 5.16
N SER A 243 -21.41 -4.78 4.43
CA SER A 243 -20.29 -5.63 4.82
C SER A 243 -19.02 -4.81 4.94
N HIS A 244 -18.10 -5.22 5.79
CA HIS A 244 -16.81 -4.53 6.00
C HIS A 244 -15.68 -5.55 6.15
N VAL A 245 -14.74 -5.54 5.24
CA VAL A 245 -13.47 -6.27 5.39
C VAL A 245 -12.54 -5.41 6.22
N VAL A 246 -12.49 -5.68 7.51
CA VAL A 246 -11.73 -4.87 8.47
C VAL A 246 -10.23 -5.03 8.30
N THR A 247 -9.80 -6.28 8.19
CA THR A 247 -8.39 -6.67 8.07
C THR A 247 -8.27 -7.82 7.10
N MET A 248 -7.28 -7.77 6.22
CA MET A 248 -6.94 -8.86 5.31
C MET A 248 -5.43 -9.09 5.33
N GLU A 249 -5.00 -10.30 5.58
CA GLU A 249 -3.61 -10.73 5.45
C GLU A 249 -3.46 -11.58 4.19
N VAL A 250 -2.46 -11.27 3.37
CA VAL A 250 -2.16 -12.01 2.15
C VAL A 250 -0.74 -12.54 2.25
N GLN A 251 -0.59 -13.85 2.29
CA GLN A 251 0.70 -14.53 2.42
C GLN A 251 1.01 -15.34 1.16
N PRO A 252 2.29 -15.47 0.78
CA PRO A 252 2.65 -16.39 -0.28
C PRO A 252 2.39 -17.84 0.15
N GLU A 253 1.80 -18.60 -0.76
CA GLU A 253 1.67 -20.04 -0.60
C GLU A 253 3.05 -20.71 -0.73
N ALA A 254 3.32 -21.72 0.09
CA ALA A 254 4.55 -22.50 -0.03
C ALA A 254 4.54 -23.31 -1.34
N PRO A 255 5.66 -23.43 -2.05
CA PRO A 255 5.75 -24.29 -3.22
C PRO A 255 5.51 -25.76 -2.81
N LEU A 256 4.98 -26.55 -3.75
CA LEU A 256 4.84 -27.99 -3.54
C LEU A 256 6.22 -28.63 -3.31
N THR A 257 6.30 -29.58 -2.39
CA THR A 257 7.58 -30.22 -1.99
C THR A 257 8.20 -31.07 -3.11
N ASP A 258 7.41 -31.50 -4.08
CA ASP A 258 7.82 -32.24 -5.28
C ASP A 258 8.04 -31.34 -6.51
N ALA A 259 7.94 -30.02 -6.34
CA ALA A 259 8.21 -29.09 -7.42
C ALA A 259 9.69 -29.14 -7.85
N PRO A 260 10.00 -29.09 -9.15
CA PRO A 260 11.38 -29.06 -9.64
C PRO A 260 12.20 -27.94 -8.98
N ALA A 261 13.44 -28.25 -8.61
CA ALA A 261 14.33 -27.35 -7.85
C ALA A 261 14.59 -26.00 -8.58
N ASP A 262 14.52 -25.97 -9.90
CA ASP A 262 14.65 -24.78 -10.72
C ASP A 262 13.53 -23.74 -10.53
N ARG A 263 12.36 -24.17 -10.04
CA ARG A 263 11.26 -23.27 -9.65
C ARG A 263 11.39 -22.74 -8.23
N GLN A 264 12.31 -23.26 -7.44
CA GLN A 264 12.53 -22.87 -6.06
C GLN A 264 13.61 -21.80 -5.89
N GLN A 265 14.43 -21.57 -6.91
CA GLN A 265 15.46 -20.54 -6.86
C GLN A 265 14.83 -19.18 -7.13
N LEU A 266 14.97 -18.26 -6.15
CA LEU A 266 14.89 -16.84 -6.42
C LEU A 266 15.96 -16.54 -7.47
N GLN A 267 15.59 -16.30 -8.69
CA GLN A 267 16.42 -15.50 -9.57
C GLN A 267 16.36 -14.08 -9.00
N LEU A 268 17.28 -13.77 -8.08
CA LEU A 268 17.70 -12.40 -7.92
C LEU A 268 18.11 -11.95 -9.33
N PRO A 269 17.68 -10.77 -9.80
CA PRO A 269 18.10 -10.30 -11.11
C PRO A 269 19.61 -10.45 -11.20
N ASP A 270 20.08 -11.21 -12.18
CA ASP A 270 21.50 -11.27 -12.51
C ASP A 270 22.02 -9.85 -12.65
N GLU A 271 23.25 -9.64 -12.23
CA GLU A 271 24.02 -8.40 -12.30
C GLU A 271 23.75 -7.64 -13.61
N GLY A 272 22.80 -6.74 -13.59
CA GLY A 272 22.31 -6.02 -14.78
C GLY A 272 21.26 -4.99 -14.42
N MET A 273 21.41 -4.30 -13.29
CA MET A 273 20.61 -3.12 -13.04
C MET A 273 21.05 -2.00 -13.98
N PRO A 274 20.15 -1.37 -14.76
CA PRO A 274 20.48 -0.16 -15.49
C PRO A 274 20.87 0.93 -14.48
N GLN A 275 22.02 1.56 -14.72
CA GLN A 275 22.54 2.72 -14.01
C GLN A 275 21.58 3.90 -14.12
#